data_f745e506bf1064585704770f2f3ff99b
#
_entry.id   f745e506bf1064585704770f2f3ff99b
#
_cell.length_a   1.000
_cell.length_b   1.000
_cell.length_c   1.000
_cell.angle_alpha   90.00
_cell.angle_beta   90.00
_cell.angle_gamma   90.00
#
_symmetry.space_group_name_H-M   'P 1'
#
loop_
_entity.id
_entity.type
_entity.pdbx_description
1 polymer ?
#
loop_
_entity_poly.entity_id
_entity_poly.type
_entity_poly.pdbx_seq_one_letter_code
_entity_poly.pdbx_strand_id
1 'polypeptide(L)'
;GGITFGKDPAQIESITAQVKKLCADKTLIVKLTPTVTEISDSARAAINGGADALSLVNTFTAMVIDIERRKPVLANRTGGLSGPAIKPMAVYLVNKVYNDVAKQAKIPILGLGGIQTGSDAIEFILAGATAVSIGTATFSEPNCCLNVIEGIKNYCLRHKFSGVEQLIGSVD
;
A
#
# COMPACT_ATOMS: atom_id res chain seq x y z
N GLY A 1 20.36 -4.16 -2.75
CA GLY A 1 19.48 -3.45 -3.64
C GLY A 1 18.47 -2.58 -2.92
N GLY A 2 17.35 -2.32 -3.57
CA GLY A 2 16.34 -1.33 -3.14
C GLY A 2 15.73 -1.51 -1.73
N ILE A 3 15.79 -2.70 -1.15
CA ILE A 3 15.27 -2.93 0.22
C ILE A 3 16.07 -2.15 1.28
N THR A 4 17.36 -1.90 1.06
CA THR A 4 18.23 -1.19 2.03
C THR A 4 17.83 0.27 2.12
N PHE A 5 17.62 0.92 0.99
CA PHE A 5 17.26 2.35 0.93
C PHE A 5 15.87 2.63 1.53
N GLY A 6 14.91 1.73 1.34
CA GLY A 6 13.55 1.90 1.85
C GLY A 6 13.37 1.72 3.36
N LYS A 7 14.46 1.45 4.11
CA LYS A 7 14.41 1.24 5.57
C LYS A 7 14.95 2.41 6.37
N ASP A 8 15.68 3.32 5.73
CA ASP A 8 16.29 4.48 6.36
C ASP A 8 15.57 5.76 5.93
N PRO A 9 14.89 6.46 6.85
CA PRO A 9 14.16 7.69 6.55
C PRO A 9 15.03 8.76 5.86
N ALA A 10 16.29 8.93 6.25
CA ALA A 10 17.18 9.93 5.64
C ALA A 10 17.46 9.60 4.16
N GLN A 11 17.61 8.32 3.83
CA GLN A 11 17.81 7.88 2.45
C GLN A 11 16.50 8.00 1.64
N ILE A 12 15.35 7.69 2.24
CA ILE A 12 14.04 7.87 1.58
C ILE A 12 13.85 9.34 1.19
N GLU A 13 14.07 10.27 2.12
CA GLU A 13 13.94 11.71 1.85
C GLU A 13 14.91 12.16 0.75
N SER A 14 16.18 11.83 0.87
CA SER A 14 17.21 12.22 -0.10
C SER A 14 16.91 11.72 -1.52
N ILE A 15 16.56 10.43 -1.66
CA ILE A 15 16.26 9.83 -2.96
C ILE A 15 14.99 10.43 -3.54
N THR A 16 13.94 10.59 -2.72
CA THR A 16 12.68 11.19 -3.16
C THR A 16 12.89 12.61 -3.68
N ALA A 17 13.68 13.44 -2.97
CA ALA A 17 14.00 14.79 -3.38
C ALA A 17 14.78 14.85 -4.70
N GLN A 18 15.74 13.95 -4.90
CA GLN A 18 16.48 13.86 -6.15
C GLN A 18 15.59 13.46 -7.32
N VAL A 19 14.72 12.43 -7.13
CA VAL A 19 13.78 12.01 -8.18
C VAL A 19 12.78 13.12 -8.49
N LYS A 20 12.24 13.78 -7.47
CA LYS A 20 11.28 14.89 -7.66
C LYS A 20 11.87 16.04 -8.48
N LYS A 21 13.15 16.38 -8.27
CA LYS A 21 13.85 17.37 -9.09
C LYS A 21 13.90 16.99 -10.56
N LEU A 22 14.14 15.70 -10.85
CA LEU A 22 14.24 15.20 -12.23
C LEU A 22 12.89 15.04 -12.92
N CYS A 23 11.82 14.87 -12.15
CA CYS A 23 10.46 14.58 -12.62
C CYS A 23 9.46 15.62 -12.08
N ALA A 24 9.83 16.91 -12.08
CA ALA A 24 9.03 17.98 -11.46
C ALA A 24 7.62 18.13 -12.06
N ASP A 25 7.44 17.78 -13.32
CA ASP A 25 6.18 17.81 -14.07
C ASP A 25 5.34 16.54 -13.93
N LYS A 26 5.82 15.54 -13.20
CA LYS A 26 5.15 14.25 -13.00
C LYS A 26 4.71 14.05 -11.54
N THR A 27 3.62 13.33 -11.38
CA THR A 27 3.19 12.86 -10.05
C THR A 27 4.14 11.78 -9.54
N LEU A 28 4.79 12.05 -8.41
CA LEU A 28 5.69 11.11 -7.75
C LEU A 28 4.97 10.36 -6.63
N ILE A 29 4.72 9.08 -6.84
CA ILE A 29 4.13 8.18 -5.84
C ILE A 29 5.25 7.35 -5.20
N VAL A 30 5.48 7.53 -3.90
CA VAL A 30 6.53 6.78 -3.18
C VAL A 30 5.93 5.54 -2.53
N LYS A 31 6.45 4.36 -2.92
CA LYS A 31 6.00 3.07 -2.37
C LYS A 31 6.84 2.67 -1.17
N LEU A 32 6.17 2.49 -0.03
CA LEU A 32 6.81 2.18 1.24
C LEU A 32 6.87 0.68 1.52
N THR A 33 7.97 0.25 2.13
CA THR A 33 8.13 -1.13 2.62
C THR A 33 7.49 -1.27 3.99
N PRO A 34 6.76 -2.39 4.25
CA PRO A 34 6.22 -2.65 5.59
C PRO A 34 7.26 -3.20 6.57
N THR A 35 8.48 -3.54 6.09
CA THR A 35 9.51 -4.20 6.88
C THR A 35 10.42 -3.16 7.57
N VAL A 36 9.81 -2.28 8.34
CA VAL A 36 10.45 -1.24 9.15
C VAL A 36 9.83 -1.22 10.54
N THR A 37 10.52 -0.62 11.51
CA THR A 37 10.02 -0.52 12.89
C THR A 37 8.86 0.47 12.96
N GLU A 38 8.98 1.61 12.27
CA GLU A 38 7.98 2.67 12.27
C GLU A 38 7.76 3.20 10.84
N ILE A 39 6.64 2.80 10.24
CA ILE A 39 6.33 3.17 8.85
C ILE A 39 5.97 4.66 8.71
N SER A 40 5.47 5.28 9.78
CA SER A 40 5.12 6.69 9.77
C SER A 40 6.34 7.60 9.60
N ASP A 41 7.52 7.16 10.06
CA ASP A 41 8.77 7.89 9.82
C ASP A 41 9.21 7.83 8.36
N SER A 42 9.04 6.65 7.73
CA SER A 42 9.27 6.49 6.29
C SER A 42 8.30 7.36 5.47
N ALA A 43 7.04 7.46 5.91
CA ALA A 43 6.03 8.30 5.26
C ALA A 43 6.39 9.79 5.37
N ARG A 44 6.77 10.28 6.56
CA ARG A 44 7.23 11.66 6.74
C ARG A 44 8.43 11.99 5.86
N ALA A 45 9.42 11.11 5.82
CA ALA A 45 10.60 11.28 5.00
C ALA A 45 10.27 11.37 3.50
N ALA A 46 9.37 10.51 3.00
CA ALA A 46 8.92 10.58 1.61
C ALA A 46 8.21 11.91 1.30
N ILE A 47 7.35 12.39 2.20
CA ILE A 47 6.64 13.67 2.07
C ILE A 47 7.62 14.84 2.09
N ASN A 48 8.57 14.86 3.02
CA ASN A 48 9.62 15.87 3.10
C ASN A 48 10.46 15.93 1.82
N GLY A 49 10.73 14.77 1.22
CA GLY A 49 11.40 14.65 -0.07
C GLY A 49 10.57 15.11 -1.28
N GLY A 50 9.30 15.48 -1.08
CA GLY A 50 8.42 15.99 -2.13
C GLY A 50 7.57 14.94 -2.84
N ALA A 51 7.24 13.83 -2.19
CA ALA A 51 6.25 12.89 -2.70
C ALA A 51 4.87 13.55 -2.85
N ASP A 52 4.20 13.34 -3.97
CA ASP A 52 2.84 13.83 -4.21
C ASP A 52 1.79 12.86 -3.67
N ALA A 53 2.15 11.58 -3.52
CA ALA A 53 1.31 10.54 -2.93
C ALA A 53 2.18 9.43 -2.34
N LEU A 54 1.60 8.65 -1.44
CA LEU A 54 2.20 7.46 -0.88
C LEU A 54 1.52 6.21 -1.41
N SER A 55 2.27 5.12 -1.54
CA SER A 55 1.74 3.80 -1.89
C SER A 55 2.11 2.79 -0.78
N LEU A 56 1.11 2.20 -0.16
CA LEU A 56 1.24 1.28 0.97
C LEU A 56 0.43 -0.01 0.71
N VAL A 57 1.07 -1.18 0.79
CA VAL A 57 2.43 -1.50 1.21
C VAL A 57 3.13 -2.37 0.17
N ASN A 58 4.46 -2.45 0.23
CA ASN A 58 5.17 -3.49 -0.50
C ASN A 58 4.95 -4.86 0.17
N THR A 59 5.46 -5.94 -0.43
CA THR A 59 5.37 -7.30 0.09
C THR A 59 6.15 -7.47 1.40
N PHE A 60 5.71 -8.43 2.23
CA PHE A 60 6.43 -8.83 3.44
C PHE A 60 7.48 -9.89 3.10
N THR A 61 8.64 -9.83 3.73
CA THR A 61 9.66 -10.88 3.53
C THR A 61 9.20 -12.18 4.18
N ALA A 62 9.21 -13.26 3.39
CA ALA A 62 8.80 -14.60 3.83
C ALA A 62 9.72 -15.68 3.24
N MET A 63 9.62 -16.89 3.79
CA MET A 63 10.37 -18.05 3.33
C MET A 63 9.50 -19.31 3.43
N VAL A 64 9.63 -20.19 2.44
CA VAL A 64 9.07 -21.55 2.47
C VAL A 64 10.23 -22.56 2.38
N ILE A 65 10.18 -23.62 3.18
CA ILE A 65 11.18 -24.68 3.23
C ILE A 65 10.57 -25.95 2.67
N ASP A 66 11.27 -26.58 1.70
CA ASP A 66 11.05 -27.95 1.30
C ASP A 66 11.63 -28.87 2.41
N ILE A 67 10.76 -29.51 3.17
CA ILE A 67 11.14 -30.30 4.34
C ILE A 67 11.90 -31.57 3.97
N GLU A 68 11.61 -32.16 2.80
CA GLU A 68 12.28 -33.36 2.33
C GLU A 68 13.71 -33.05 1.88
N ARG A 69 13.89 -31.98 1.14
CA ARG A 69 15.20 -31.52 0.69
C ARG A 69 15.95 -30.69 1.73
N ARG A 70 15.27 -30.22 2.77
CA ARG A 70 15.80 -29.34 3.83
C ARG A 70 16.45 -28.07 3.24
N LYS A 71 15.79 -27.48 2.25
CA LYS A 71 16.26 -26.30 1.51
C LYS A 71 15.13 -25.31 1.30
N PRO A 72 15.44 -24.00 1.18
CA PRO A 72 14.45 -23.03 0.74
C PRO A 72 13.90 -23.40 -0.64
N VAL A 73 12.59 -23.23 -0.82
CA VAL A 73 11.91 -23.46 -2.12
C VAL A 73 12.39 -22.45 -3.16
N LEU A 74 12.57 -21.20 -2.75
CA LEU A 74 13.02 -20.13 -3.63
C LEU A 74 14.56 -20.11 -3.70
N ALA A 75 15.10 -19.92 -4.90
CA ALA A 75 16.54 -19.84 -5.14
C ALA A 75 17.22 -18.72 -4.31
N ASN A 76 16.54 -17.57 -4.12
CA ASN A 76 17.00 -16.45 -3.31
C ASN A 76 16.73 -16.65 -1.80
N ARG A 77 16.36 -17.85 -1.36
CA ARG A 77 16.00 -18.24 0.02
C ARG A 77 14.72 -17.59 0.54
N THR A 78 14.53 -16.31 0.31
CA THR A 78 13.36 -15.53 0.72
C THR A 78 12.68 -14.89 -0.49
N GLY A 79 11.40 -14.53 -0.32
CA GLY A 79 10.62 -13.81 -1.31
C GLY A 79 9.61 -12.86 -0.66
N GLY A 80 8.90 -12.11 -1.48
CA GLY A 80 7.84 -11.24 -1.02
C GLY A 80 6.52 -11.98 -0.87
N LEU A 81 5.98 -12.05 0.34
CA LEU A 81 4.62 -12.53 0.59
C LEU A 81 3.62 -11.47 0.16
N SER A 82 2.67 -11.85 -0.69
CA SER A 82 1.55 -11.02 -1.17
C SER A 82 0.24 -11.83 -1.08
N GLY A 83 -0.86 -11.23 -1.54
CA GLY A 83 -2.18 -11.85 -1.54
C GLY A 83 -2.94 -11.69 -0.23
N PRO A 84 -4.08 -12.41 -0.05
CA PRO A 84 -5.04 -12.16 1.05
C PRO A 84 -4.43 -12.24 2.44
N ALA A 85 -3.39 -13.05 2.63
CA ALA A 85 -2.72 -13.25 3.91
C ALA A 85 -2.14 -11.95 4.51
N ILE A 86 -1.75 -10.98 3.67
CA ILE A 86 -1.18 -9.71 4.14
C ILE A 86 -2.22 -8.60 4.33
N LYS A 87 -3.49 -8.80 3.91
CA LYS A 87 -4.51 -7.74 3.94
C LYS A 87 -4.67 -7.10 5.32
N PRO A 88 -4.84 -7.84 6.43
CA PRO A 88 -5.04 -7.21 7.73
C PRO A 88 -3.88 -6.32 8.16
N MET A 89 -2.66 -6.73 7.85
CA MET A 89 -1.45 -5.94 8.14
C MET A 89 -1.38 -4.69 7.26
N ALA A 90 -1.71 -4.82 5.98
CA ALA A 90 -1.71 -3.70 5.04
C ALA A 90 -2.76 -2.64 5.41
N VAL A 91 -3.99 -3.06 5.75
CA VAL A 91 -5.06 -2.16 6.23
C VAL A 91 -4.62 -1.42 7.49
N TYR A 92 -4.03 -2.13 8.48
CA TYR A 92 -3.50 -1.51 9.69
C TYR A 92 -2.44 -0.45 9.37
N LEU A 93 -1.47 -0.75 8.49
CA LEU A 93 -0.40 0.17 8.14
C LEU A 93 -0.90 1.40 7.36
N VAL A 94 -1.91 1.23 6.50
CA VAL A 94 -2.59 2.35 5.84
C VAL A 94 -3.27 3.24 6.86
N ASN A 95 -4.04 2.66 7.79
CA ASN A 95 -4.72 3.42 8.83
C ASN A 95 -3.73 4.18 9.73
N LYS A 96 -2.64 3.51 10.13
CA LYS A 96 -1.59 4.14 10.93
C LYS A 96 -0.97 5.35 10.21
N VAL A 97 -0.51 5.18 8.97
CA VAL A 97 0.10 6.28 8.21
C VAL A 97 -0.92 7.41 7.93
N TYR A 98 -2.17 7.06 7.66
CA TYR A 98 -3.22 8.05 7.47
C TYR A 98 -3.38 8.95 8.70
N ASN A 99 -3.55 8.35 9.87
CA ASN A 99 -3.77 9.10 11.11
C ASN A 99 -2.52 9.84 11.59
N ASP A 100 -1.35 9.22 11.50
CA ASP A 100 -0.11 9.79 12.03
C ASP A 100 0.46 10.92 11.16
N VAL A 101 0.20 10.87 9.82
CA VAL A 101 0.94 11.72 8.88
C VAL A 101 0.06 12.24 7.74
N ALA A 102 -0.54 11.34 6.94
CA ALA A 102 -1.06 11.68 5.63
C ALA A 102 -2.31 12.60 5.70
N LYS A 103 -3.16 12.41 6.71
CA LYS A 103 -4.36 13.22 6.94
C LYS A 103 -4.00 14.70 7.16
N GLN A 104 -3.04 14.99 8.03
CA GLN A 104 -2.58 16.35 8.32
C GLN A 104 -1.83 16.95 7.13
N ALA A 105 -0.98 16.17 6.48
CA ALA A 105 -0.21 16.61 5.31
C ALA A 105 -1.08 16.72 4.04
N LYS A 106 -2.30 16.22 4.05
CA LYS A 106 -3.22 16.14 2.90
C LYS A 106 -2.60 15.37 1.70
N ILE A 107 -1.83 14.35 1.98
CA ILE A 107 -1.17 13.50 0.99
C ILE A 107 -2.03 12.26 0.73
N PRO A 108 -2.43 11.99 -0.52
CA PRO A 108 -3.23 10.82 -0.86
C PRO A 108 -2.43 9.52 -0.67
N ILE A 109 -3.15 8.45 -0.26
CA ILE A 109 -2.60 7.11 -0.10
C ILE A 109 -3.21 6.18 -1.15
N LEU A 110 -2.36 5.50 -1.91
CA LEU A 110 -2.71 4.36 -2.74
C LEU A 110 -2.54 3.09 -1.91
N GLY A 111 -3.66 2.51 -1.44
CA GLY A 111 -3.67 1.30 -0.63
C GLY A 111 -3.51 0.03 -1.47
N LEU A 112 -2.62 -0.88 -1.08
CA LEU A 112 -2.44 -2.17 -1.73
C LEU A 112 -1.96 -3.26 -0.77
N GLY A 113 -2.42 -4.48 -1.01
CA GLY A 113 -2.04 -5.66 -0.23
C GLY A 113 -3.20 -6.59 0.05
N GLY A 114 -3.40 -7.60 -0.77
CA GLY A 114 -4.40 -8.66 -0.57
C GLY A 114 -5.83 -8.32 -0.96
N ILE A 115 -6.06 -7.26 -1.71
CA ILE A 115 -7.38 -6.88 -2.22
C ILE A 115 -7.80 -7.87 -3.31
N GLN A 116 -8.99 -8.48 -3.15
CA GLN A 116 -9.62 -9.39 -4.10
C GLN A 116 -11.05 -8.96 -4.43
N THR A 117 -11.75 -8.33 -3.50
CA THR A 117 -13.17 -7.97 -3.59
C THR A 117 -13.41 -6.49 -3.36
N GLY A 118 -14.61 -6.01 -3.71
CA GLY A 118 -15.03 -4.66 -3.37
C GLY A 118 -15.04 -4.38 -1.86
N SER A 119 -15.38 -5.39 -1.05
CA SER A 119 -15.33 -5.27 0.42
C SER A 119 -13.91 -5.05 0.92
N ASP A 120 -12.93 -5.76 0.36
CA ASP A 120 -11.52 -5.52 0.71
C ASP A 120 -11.08 -4.10 0.36
N ALA A 121 -11.49 -3.60 -0.81
CA ALA A 121 -11.18 -2.23 -1.21
C ALA A 121 -11.81 -1.19 -0.27
N ILE A 122 -13.05 -1.42 0.15
CA ILE A 122 -13.72 -0.55 1.14
C ILE A 122 -12.99 -0.53 2.47
N GLU A 123 -12.46 -1.66 2.97
CA GLU A 123 -11.64 -1.69 4.19
C GLU A 123 -10.43 -0.72 4.07
N PHE A 124 -9.73 -0.74 2.92
CA PHE A 124 -8.60 0.18 2.67
C PHE A 124 -9.04 1.65 2.63
N ILE A 125 -10.17 1.93 1.98
CA ILE A 125 -10.68 3.30 1.88
C ILE A 125 -11.11 3.81 3.25
N LEU A 126 -11.85 3.02 4.02
CA LEU A 126 -12.20 3.35 5.40
C LEU A 126 -10.96 3.57 6.27
N ALA A 127 -9.89 2.79 6.07
CA ALA A 127 -8.61 2.97 6.75
C ALA A 127 -7.85 4.25 6.35
N GLY A 128 -8.26 4.94 5.28
CA GLY A 128 -7.66 6.21 4.85
C GLY A 128 -7.00 6.19 3.46
N ALA A 129 -7.13 5.09 2.71
CA ALA A 129 -6.67 5.07 1.33
C ALA A 129 -7.60 5.93 0.43
N THR A 130 -7.01 6.78 -0.40
CA THR A 130 -7.71 7.59 -1.40
C THR A 130 -8.06 6.76 -2.65
N ALA A 131 -7.21 5.79 -2.96
CA ALA A 131 -7.40 4.84 -4.04
C ALA A 131 -6.80 3.48 -3.65
N VAL A 132 -7.13 2.44 -4.41
CA VAL A 132 -6.59 1.09 -4.19
C VAL A 132 -5.90 0.55 -5.44
N SER A 133 -4.94 -0.37 -5.23
CA SER A 133 -4.24 -1.07 -6.30
C SER A 133 -4.31 -2.57 -6.07
N ILE A 134 -4.63 -3.32 -7.12
CA ILE A 134 -4.80 -4.77 -7.09
C ILE A 134 -3.62 -5.40 -7.83
N GLY A 135 -2.94 -6.32 -7.18
CA GLY A 135 -1.81 -7.05 -7.77
C GLY A 135 -2.13 -8.54 -7.91
N THR A 136 -1.79 -9.31 -6.89
CA THR A 136 -1.83 -10.80 -6.91
C THR A 136 -3.15 -11.39 -7.41
N ALA A 137 -4.29 -10.78 -7.10
CA ALA A 137 -5.61 -11.28 -7.51
C ALA A 137 -5.77 -11.33 -9.04
N THR A 138 -5.08 -10.48 -9.81
CA THR A 138 -5.19 -10.46 -11.28
C THR A 138 -4.66 -11.73 -11.93
N PHE A 139 -3.82 -12.50 -11.24
CA PHE A 139 -3.29 -13.78 -11.74
C PHE A 139 -4.34 -14.89 -11.70
N SER A 140 -5.24 -14.86 -10.73
CA SER A 140 -6.31 -15.86 -10.59
C SER A 140 -7.63 -15.40 -11.22
N GLU A 141 -7.90 -14.09 -11.19
CA GLU A 141 -9.13 -13.49 -11.71
C GLU A 141 -8.78 -12.22 -12.51
N PRO A 142 -8.61 -12.32 -13.83
CA PRO A 142 -8.24 -11.17 -14.68
C PRO A 142 -9.23 -10.00 -14.62
N ASN A 143 -10.52 -10.29 -14.34
CA ASN A 143 -11.58 -9.28 -14.23
C ASN A 143 -11.72 -8.69 -12.82
N CYS A 144 -10.88 -9.08 -11.86
CA CYS A 144 -11.02 -8.69 -10.46
C CYS A 144 -11.10 -7.16 -10.27
N CYS A 145 -10.40 -6.37 -11.07
CA CYS A 145 -10.46 -4.90 -10.99
C CYS A 145 -11.86 -4.38 -11.30
N LEU A 146 -12.54 -4.92 -12.32
CA LEU A 146 -13.91 -4.54 -12.66
C LEU A 146 -14.89 -4.96 -11.56
N ASN A 147 -14.71 -6.17 -11.03
CA ASN A 147 -15.51 -6.68 -9.92
C ASN A 147 -15.37 -5.82 -8.65
N VAL A 148 -14.15 -5.37 -8.37
CA VAL A 148 -13.87 -4.47 -7.24
C VAL A 148 -14.53 -3.11 -7.44
N ILE A 149 -14.44 -2.51 -8.63
CA ILE A 149 -15.10 -1.23 -8.96
C ILE A 149 -16.60 -1.34 -8.75
N GLU A 150 -17.24 -2.39 -9.29
CA GLU A 150 -18.68 -2.62 -9.12
C GLU A 150 -19.05 -2.86 -7.65
N GLY A 151 -18.20 -3.57 -6.89
CA GLY A 151 -18.38 -3.77 -5.46
C GLY A 151 -18.32 -2.46 -4.65
N ILE A 152 -17.39 -1.56 -4.96
CA ILE A 152 -17.32 -0.22 -4.36
C ILE A 152 -18.59 0.59 -4.68
N LYS A 153 -19.00 0.61 -5.95
CA LYS A 153 -20.21 1.30 -6.40
C LYS A 153 -21.45 0.80 -5.66
N ASN A 154 -21.63 -0.53 -5.58
CA ASN A 154 -22.74 -1.15 -4.89
C ASN A 154 -22.76 -0.84 -3.38
N TYR A 155 -21.59 -0.75 -2.75
CA TYR A 155 -21.47 -0.31 -1.35
C TYR A 155 -21.97 1.12 -1.19
N CYS A 156 -21.48 2.06 -2.01
CA CYS A 156 -21.88 3.47 -1.95
C CYS A 156 -23.40 3.63 -2.17
N LEU A 157 -23.98 2.94 -3.16
CA LEU A 157 -25.42 2.97 -3.41
C LEU A 157 -26.24 2.45 -2.23
N ARG A 158 -25.86 1.30 -1.66
CA ARG A 158 -26.56 0.67 -0.52
C ARG A 158 -26.53 1.55 0.72
N HIS A 159 -25.43 2.26 0.96
CA HIS A 159 -25.26 3.15 2.10
C HIS A 159 -25.58 4.62 1.81
N LYS A 160 -26.07 4.94 0.59
CA LYS A 160 -26.49 6.29 0.16
C LYS A 160 -25.35 7.32 0.19
N PHE A 161 -24.11 6.89 -0.06
CA PHE A 161 -23.01 7.81 -0.30
C PHE A 161 -23.04 8.34 -1.72
N SER A 162 -22.79 9.65 -1.89
CA SER A 162 -22.71 10.28 -3.21
C SER A 162 -21.39 10.04 -3.93
N GLY A 163 -20.34 9.69 -3.19
CA GLY A 163 -19.00 9.39 -3.70
C GLY A 163 -18.16 8.67 -2.68
N VAL A 164 -17.10 8.02 -3.16
CA VAL A 164 -16.17 7.24 -2.34
C VAL A 164 -15.35 8.12 -1.39
N GLU A 165 -15.21 9.40 -1.70
CA GLU A 165 -14.47 10.39 -0.90
C GLU A 165 -15.02 10.53 0.52
N GLN A 166 -16.32 10.28 0.69
CA GLN A 166 -17.00 10.34 2.00
C GLN A 166 -16.59 9.19 2.94
N LEU A 167 -15.97 8.15 2.38
CA LEU A 167 -15.54 6.96 3.12
C LEU A 167 -14.07 7.08 3.59
N ILE A 168 -13.28 7.98 3.01
CA ILE A 168 -11.83 8.03 3.26
C ILE A 168 -11.56 8.34 4.72
N GLY A 169 -10.94 7.36 5.42
CA GLY A 169 -10.57 7.51 6.82
C GLY A 169 -11.75 7.68 7.77
N SER A 170 -12.92 7.12 7.44
CA SER A 170 -14.15 7.21 8.25
C SER A 170 -14.36 6.00 9.17
N VAL A 171 -13.32 5.24 9.45
CA VAL A 171 -13.35 4.23 10.53
C VAL A 171 -13.16 4.93 11.88
N ASP A 172 -14.07 4.64 12.84
CA ASP A 172 -14.04 5.14 14.21
C ASP A 172 -13.08 4.32 15.09
#